data_c2892fde53deb0334cc1506040257e69
#
_entry.id   c2892fde53deb0334cc1506040257e69
#
_cell.length_a   1.000
_cell.length_b   1.000
_cell.length_c   1.000
_cell.angle_alpha   90.00
_cell.angle_beta   90.00
_cell.angle_gamma   90.00
#
_symmetry.space_group_name_H-M   'P 1'
#
loop_
_entity.id
_entity.type
_entity.pdbx_description
1 polymer ?
#
loop_
_entity_poly.entity_id
_entity_poly.type
_entity_poly.pdbx_seq_one_letter_code
_entity_poly.pdbx_strand_id
1 'polypeptide(L)' 'MDVLLDRHLQPAQFLWRGGLWLVRTAQRQEPGTVLPVVHPGPALEAWRVSAGRGRSGPRGSHALVRDASGGWWLRELTR' A
#
# COMPACT_ATOMS: atom_id res chain seq x y z
N MET A 1 -7.86 6.48 -1.37
CA MET A 1 -7.05 6.85 -0.20
C MET A 1 -5.79 7.56 -0.64
N ASP A 2 -5.15 8.26 0.25
CA ASP A 2 -3.97 9.06 -0.07
C ASP A 2 -2.70 8.28 0.22
N VAL A 3 -1.88 8.13 -0.81
CA VAL A 3 -0.56 7.50 -0.72
C VAL A 3 0.48 8.51 -1.21
N LEU A 4 1.51 8.74 -0.41
CA LEU A 4 2.64 9.56 -0.83
C LEU A 4 3.78 8.65 -1.25
N LEU A 5 4.36 8.99 -2.40
CA LEU A 5 5.48 8.24 -2.96
C LEU A 5 6.79 8.95 -2.62
N ASP A 6 7.86 8.18 -2.50
CA ASP A 6 9.19 8.76 -2.34
C ASP A 6 9.78 9.14 -3.71
N ARG A 7 11.03 9.58 -3.72
CA ARG A 7 11.70 9.99 -4.96
C ARG A 7 11.91 8.84 -5.94
N HIS A 8 11.78 7.60 -5.48
CA HIS A 8 11.89 6.41 -6.34
C HIS A 8 10.52 5.90 -6.77
N LEU A 9 9.46 6.68 -6.51
CA LEU A 9 8.08 6.34 -6.83
C LEU A 9 7.57 5.10 -6.12
N GLN A 10 8.11 4.83 -4.95
CA GLN A 10 7.66 3.75 -4.08
C GLN A 10 6.77 4.32 -2.97
N PRO A 11 5.75 3.57 -2.51
CA PRO A 11 4.94 4.04 -1.39
C PRO A 11 5.80 4.32 -0.17
N ALA A 12 5.68 5.52 0.38
CA ALA A 12 6.44 5.96 1.54
C ALA A 12 5.57 6.14 2.77
N GLN A 13 4.34 6.59 2.56
CA GLN A 13 3.38 6.74 3.65
C GLN A 13 1.97 6.79 3.09
N PHE A 14 0.99 6.47 3.92
CA PHE A 14 -0.41 6.52 3.52
C PHE A 14 -1.30 6.85 4.70
N LEU A 15 -2.45 7.44 4.39
CA LEU A 15 -3.49 7.71 5.38
C LEU A 15 -4.50 6.57 5.32
N TRP A 16 -4.76 5.96 6.48
CA TRP A 16 -5.68 4.83 6.56
C TRP A 16 -6.28 4.77 7.96
N ARG A 17 -7.59 4.59 8.01
CA ARG A 17 -8.34 4.53 9.27
C ARG A 17 -8.03 5.69 10.22
N GLY A 18 -7.96 6.90 9.65
CA GLY A 18 -7.72 8.11 10.42
C GLY A 18 -6.31 8.28 10.94
N GLY A 19 -5.37 7.46 10.49
CA GLY A 19 -3.98 7.54 10.94
C GLY A 19 -3.00 7.57 9.79
N LEU A 20 -1.84 8.15 10.07
CA LEU A 20 -0.73 8.17 9.13
C LEU A 20 0.14 6.93 9.36
N TRP A 21 0.36 6.17 8.29
CA TRP A 21 1.19 4.98 8.32
C TRP A 21 2.46 5.23 7.54
N LEU A 22 3.58 4.91 8.18
CA LEU A 22 4.89 5.08 7.55
C LEU A 22 5.36 3.73 7.04
N VAL A 23 5.69 3.70 5.75
CA VAL A 23 6.16 2.47 5.09
C VAL A 23 7.62 2.26 5.44
N ARG A 24 7.94 1.09 5.94
CA ARG A 24 9.31 0.70 6.27
C ARG A 24 9.96 -0.04 5.12
N THR A 25 9.22 -0.97 4.52
CA THR A 25 9.68 -1.71 3.35
C THR A 25 8.56 -1.77 2.34
N ALA A 26 8.91 -1.68 1.07
CA ALA A 26 7.97 -1.77 -0.03
C ALA A 26 8.53 -2.72 -1.07
N GLN A 27 7.71 -3.68 -1.48
CA GLN A 27 8.09 -4.66 -2.47
C GLN A 27 7.08 -4.64 -3.60
N ARG A 28 7.52 -4.28 -4.78
CA ARG A 28 6.65 -4.27 -5.95
C ARG A 28 6.36 -5.70 -6.38
N GLN A 29 5.09 -5.96 -6.67
CA GLN A 29 4.65 -7.28 -7.09
C GLN A 29 4.73 -7.42 -8.61
N GLU A 30 5.01 -8.63 -9.06
CA GLU A 30 5.06 -8.93 -10.48
C GLU A 30 3.70 -8.75 -11.13
N PRO A 31 3.67 -8.35 -12.42
CA PRO A 31 2.42 -8.32 -13.16
C PRO A 31 1.72 -9.67 -13.13
N GLY A 32 0.42 -9.67 -12.87
CA GLY A 32 -0.34 -10.89 -12.78
C GLY A 32 -0.41 -11.51 -11.39
N THR A 33 0.35 -10.98 -10.43
CA THR A 33 0.24 -11.43 -9.04
C THR A 33 -1.13 -11.04 -8.50
N VAL A 34 -1.85 -12.01 -7.95
CA VAL A 34 -3.16 -11.76 -7.35
C VAL A 34 -2.97 -11.33 -5.91
N LEU A 35 -3.40 -10.12 -5.59
CA LEU A 35 -3.42 -9.63 -4.22
C LEU A 35 -4.87 -9.57 -3.74
N PRO A 36 -5.12 -9.79 -2.44
CA PRO A 36 -6.49 -9.80 -1.92
C PRO A 36 -7.01 -8.37 -1.72
N VAL A 37 -6.92 -7.54 -2.74
CA VAL A 37 -7.38 -6.15 -2.70
C VAL A 37 -8.47 -5.99 -3.74
N VAL A 38 -9.62 -5.50 -3.29
CA VAL A 38 -10.72 -5.20 -4.20
C VAL A 38 -10.52 -3.80 -4.77
N HIS A 39 -10.49 -3.70 -6.08
CA HIS A 39 -10.32 -2.43 -6.78
C HIS A 39 -11.05 -2.47 -8.11
N PRO A 40 -11.49 -1.31 -8.62
CA PRO A 40 -12.16 -1.26 -9.92
C PRO A 40 -11.13 -1.31 -11.05
N GLY A 41 -11.43 -2.12 -12.06
CA GLY A 41 -10.63 -2.17 -13.28
C GLY A 41 -9.23 -2.75 -13.10
N PRO A 42 -8.39 -2.59 -14.11
CA PRO A 42 -7.04 -3.16 -14.07
C PRO A 42 -6.14 -2.47 -13.05
N ALA A 43 -5.19 -3.22 -12.51
CA ALA A 43 -4.15 -2.68 -11.65
C ALA A 43 -2.99 -2.18 -12.50
N LEU A 44 -2.54 -0.95 -12.26
CA LEU A 44 -1.32 -0.42 -12.85
C LEU A 44 -0.10 -0.93 -12.11
N GLU A 45 -0.19 -0.96 -10.80
CA GLU A 45 0.90 -1.45 -9.97
C GLU A 45 0.35 -2.00 -8.68
N ALA A 46 1.11 -2.90 -8.09
CA ALA A 46 0.76 -3.53 -6.83
C ALA A 46 1.99 -3.63 -5.94
N TRP A 47 1.79 -3.44 -4.66
CA TRP A 47 2.87 -3.42 -3.69
C TRP A 47 2.50 -4.22 -2.45
N ARG A 48 3.50 -4.85 -1.88
CA ARG A 48 3.41 -5.42 -0.55
C ARG A 48 4.29 -4.57 0.34
N VAL A 49 3.72 -4.00 1.40
CA VAL A 49 4.47 -3.09 2.25
C VAL A 49 4.39 -3.51 3.71
N SER A 50 5.44 -3.20 4.45
CA SER A 50 5.43 -3.24 5.90
C SER A 50 5.35 -1.81 6.39
N ALA A 51 4.35 -1.51 7.21
CA ALA A 51 4.12 -0.14 7.66
C ALA A 51 3.72 -0.11 9.12
N GLY A 52 3.93 1.02 9.77
CA GLY A 52 3.57 1.23 11.15
C GLY A 52 3.05 2.62 11.41
N ARG A 53 2.27 2.76 12.47
CA ARG A 53 1.74 4.05 12.92
C ARG A 53 2.70 4.63 13.95
N GLY A 54 3.75 5.33 13.47
CA GLY A 54 4.73 5.92 14.34
C GLY A 54 5.70 4.89 14.95
N ARG A 55 6.44 5.31 15.96
CA ARG A 55 7.51 4.48 16.54
C ARG A 55 6.99 3.33 17.38
N SER A 56 5.93 3.56 18.13
CA SER A 56 5.40 2.58 19.06
C SER A 56 3.97 2.17 18.74
N GLY A 57 3.44 2.61 17.61
CA GLY A 57 2.10 2.24 17.19
C GLY A 57 2.05 0.87 16.53
N PRO A 58 0.87 0.44 16.14
CA PRO A 58 0.70 -0.84 15.46
C PRO A 58 1.54 -0.94 14.20
N ARG A 59 2.00 -2.15 13.91
CA ARG A 59 2.75 -2.47 12.69
C ARG A 59 2.04 -3.62 11.99
N GLY A 60 2.19 -3.66 10.68
CA GLY A 60 1.60 -4.76 9.94
C GLY A 60 2.00 -4.73 8.48
N SER A 61 1.58 -5.78 7.79
CA SER A 61 1.76 -5.90 6.35
C SER A 61 0.49 -5.47 5.65
N HIS A 62 0.64 -4.79 4.53
CA HIS A 62 -0.49 -4.27 3.76
C HIS A 62 -0.24 -4.53 2.29
N ALA A 63 -1.31 -4.77 1.55
CA ALA A 63 -1.27 -4.81 0.11
C ALA A 63 -1.83 -3.50 -0.42
N LEU A 64 -1.11 -2.87 -1.32
CA LEU A 64 -1.52 -1.62 -1.98
C LEU A 64 -1.65 -1.87 -3.47
N VAL A 65 -2.73 -1.41 -4.05
CA VAL A 65 -2.93 -1.49 -5.49
C VAL A 65 -3.28 -0.10 -6.00
N ARG A 66 -2.63 0.30 -7.07
CA ARG A 66 -2.98 1.50 -7.81
C ARG A 66 -3.72 1.07 -9.06
N ASP A 67 -4.96 1.55 -9.23
CA ASP A 67 -5.75 1.20 -10.38
C ASP A 67 -5.43 2.08 -11.59
N ALA A 68 -6.03 1.77 -12.74
CA ALA A 68 -5.75 2.47 -13.99
C ALA A 68 -6.16 3.94 -13.97
N SER A 69 -7.05 4.35 -13.06
CA SER A 69 -7.44 5.74 -12.92
C SER A 69 -6.53 6.52 -11.97
N GLY A 70 -5.57 5.84 -11.35
CA GLY A 70 -4.64 6.44 -10.41
C GLY A 70 -5.07 6.38 -8.96
N GLY A 71 -6.20 5.73 -8.67
CA GLY A 71 -6.66 5.56 -7.31
C GLY A 71 -5.90 4.47 -6.58
N TRP A 72 -5.74 4.64 -5.27
CA TRP A 72 -5.06 3.67 -4.43
C TRP A 72 -6.05 2.90 -3.59
N TRP A 73 -5.81 1.60 -3.45
CA TRP A 73 -6.64 0.68 -2.69
C TRP A 73 -5.76 -0.15 -1.78
N LEU A 74 -6.26 -0.45 -0.59
CA LEU A 74 -5.46 -1.11 0.43
C LEU A 74 -6.24 -2.24 1.08
N ARG A 75 -5.53 -3.27 1.44
CA ARG A 75 -6.03 -4.28 2.36
C ARG A 75 -4.95 -4.62 3.37
N GLU A 76 -5.32 -4.66 4.64
CA GLU A 76 -4.44 -5.14 5.68
C GLU A 76 -4.27 -6.64 5.54
N LEU A 77 -3.02 -7.09 5.56
CA LEU A 77 -2.72 -8.52 5.50
C LEU A 77 -2.57 -9.04 6.92
N THR A 78 -3.05 -10.25 7.13
CA THR A 78 -2.93 -10.89 8.44
C THR A 78 -1.47 -11.18 8.72
N ARG A 79 -1.10 -11.01 9.97
CA ARG A 79 0.24 -11.30 10.42
C ARG A 79 0.49 -12.80 10.52
#